data_109c805d55df798d8f9f78a1dab059e1
#
_entry.id   109c805d55df798d8f9f78a1dab059e1
#
_cell.length_a   1.000
_cell.length_b   1.000
_cell.length_c   1.000
_cell.angle_alpha   90.00
_cell.angle_beta   90.00
_cell.angle_gamma   90.00
#
_symmetry.space_group_name_H-M   'P 1'
#
loop_
_entity.id
_entity.type
_entity.pdbx_description
1 polymer ?
#
loop_
_entity_poly.entity_id
_entity_poly.type
_entity_poly.pdbx_seq_one_letter_code
_entity_poly.pdbx_strand_id
1 'polypeptide(L)'
;MKNLILILFYMSVLSVYGQANRSNRSQTDANIFGHVLDKKTKEHLPYVTIKLQGTTIGVTTDASGHYFLRNLPTGNFNMEVSMIGYKISTRNVTIQSSRSIEIDFELEEENVSLDAVVISANRNETTRRMAPSLVSVLDMQTLNVTNSKTLSDGLKFQPGLRVENNCQNCGTTQVRINGMEGSYSQILIDSRPMIGALAGVYGLEQIPANMIERIEVIRGGGSALFGANAIGGTINIITREPIRNTSEFSHTLTSLQATGALENNTTFNASLVNDSRNAGVMVYGQHRHRDGFDMDGD
;
A
#
# COMPACT_ATOMS: atom_id res chain seq x y z
N MET A 1 7.44 39.81 -16.71
CA MET A 1 6.13 40.27 -16.22
C MET A 1 4.93 39.57 -16.86
N LYS A 2 4.90 39.28 -18.17
CA LYS A 2 3.76 38.57 -18.82
C LYS A 2 3.53 37.13 -18.25
N ASN A 3 4.57 36.39 -17.96
CA ASN A 3 4.44 35.03 -17.46
C ASN A 3 3.98 34.95 -15.99
N LEU A 4 4.29 35.98 -15.19
CA LEU A 4 3.83 36.08 -13.81
C LEU A 4 2.33 36.35 -13.71
N ILE A 5 1.79 37.14 -14.63
CA ILE A 5 0.34 37.43 -14.71
C ILE A 5 -0.44 36.19 -15.14
N LEU A 6 0.12 35.33 -16.02
CA LEU A 6 -0.51 34.10 -16.46
C LEU A 6 -0.59 33.06 -15.32
N ILE A 7 0.45 32.97 -14.49
CA ILE A 7 0.47 32.08 -13.31
C ILE A 7 -0.53 32.55 -12.25
N LEU A 8 -0.63 33.84 -12.00
CA LEU A 8 -1.62 34.42 -11.08
C LEU A 8 -3.05 34.24 -11.58
N PHE A 9 -3.29 34.33 -12.90
CA PHE A 9 -4.59 34.06 -13.49
C PHE A 9 -4.97 32.59 -13.41
N TYR A 10 -4.03 31.65 -13.60
CA TYR A 10 -4.25 30.21 -13.42
C TYR A 10 -4.52 29.85 -11.95
N MET A 11 -3.82 30.47 -11.00
CA MET A 11 -4.10 30.28 -9.57
C MET A 11 -5.46 30.82 -9.14
N SER A 12 -5.93 31.94 -9.73
CA SER A 12 -7.27 32.48 -9.42
C SER A 12 -8.40 31.62 -9.99
N VAL A 13 -8.21 30.95 -11.13
CA VAL A 13 -9.20 30.03 -11.71
C VAL A 13 -9.30 28.73 -10.90
N LEU A 14 -8.19 28.23 -10.35
CA LEU A 14 -8.19 27.05 -9.46
C LEU A 14 -8.91 27.33 -8.12
N SER A 15 -8.91 28.58 -7.64
CA SER A 15 -9.62 28.94 -6.40
C SER A 15 -11.14 28.96 -6.54
N VAL A 16 -11.67 29.13 -7.75
CA VAL A 16 -13.12 29.16 -8.00
C VAL A 16 -13.72 27.75 -8.07
N TYR A 17 -12.94 26.75 -8.48
CA TYR A 17 -13.40 25.35 -8.51
C TYR A 17 -13.34 24.64 -7.16
N GLY A 18 -12.72 25.23 -6.15
CA GLY A 18 -12.56 24.66 -4.79
C GLY A 18 -13.76 24.84 -3.86
N GLN A 19 -14.83 25.52 -4.27
CA GLN A 19 -16.08 25.56 -3.50
C GLN A 19 -16.94 24.35 -3.83
N ALA A 20 -16.40 23.15 -3.55
CA ALA A 20 -17.22 21.95 -3.50
C ALA A 20 -18.31 22.16 -2.44
N ASN A 21 -19.54 21.98 -2.86
CA ASN A 21 -20.77 21.95 -2.07
C ASN A 21 -20.51 21.35 -0.67
N ARG A 22 -20.29 22.19 0.33
CA ARG A 22 -20.50 21.82 1.71
C ARG A 22 -22.00 21.60 1.84
N SER A 23 -22.45 20.37 1.62
CA SER A 23 -23.79 19.99 2.00
C SER A 23 -23.93 20.39 3.47
N ASN A 24 -24.80 21.36 3.76
CA ASN A 24 -25.22 21.73 5.09
C ASN A 24 -25.99 20.53 5.69
N ARG A 25 -25.26 19.47 6.05
CA ARG A 25 -25.84 18.38 6.85
C ARG A 25 -26.02 18.97 8.23
N SER A 26 -27.27 19.21 8.60
CA SER A 26 -27.65 19.63 9.94
C SER A 26 -27.03 18.64 10.93
N GLN A 27 -26.06 19.10 11.70
CA GLN A 27 -25.57 18.37 12.86
C GLN A 27 -26.73 18.26 13.83
N THR A 28 -27.00 17.09 14.33
CA THR A 28 -28.09 16.78 15.23
C THR A 28 -27.54 16.28 16.57
N ASP A 29 -28.35 16.24 17.60
CA ASP A 29 -27.97 15.65 18.89
C ASP A 29 -27.97 14.10 18.86
N ALA A 30 -27.88 13.51 17.66
CA ALA A 30 -27.79 12.07 17.47
C ALA A 30 -26.39 11.57 17.80
N ASN A 31 -26.30 10.52 18.59
CA ASN A 31 -25.03 9.94 19.00
C ASN A 31 -25.07 8.42 18.80
N ILE A 32 -23.89 7.86 18.54
CA ILE A 32 -23.68 6.41 18.54
C ILE A 32 -22.51 6.10 19.47
N PHE A 33 -22.69 5.12 20.34
CA PHE A 33 -21.66 4.64 21.24
C PHE A 33 -21.71 3.12 21.32
N GLY A 34 -20.68 2.53 21.88
CA GLY A 34 -20.58 1.08 22.05
C GLY A 34 -19.13 0.66 22.27
N HIS A 35 -18.90 -0.61 22.12
CA HIS A 35 -17.57 -1.20 22.25
C HIS A 35 -17.27 -2.16 21.10
N VAL A 36 -16.00 -2.43 20.92
CA VAL A 36 -15.52 -3.37 19.92
C VAL A 36 -14.80 -4.51 20.63
N LEU A 37 -15.22 -5.74 20.33
CA LEU A 37 -14.70 -6.96 20.94
C LEU A 37 -14.01 -7.84 19.89
N ASP A 38 -13.06 -8.60 20.35
CA ASP A 38 -12.62 -9.79 19.61
C ASP A 38 -13.73 -10.85 19.64
N LYS A 39 -14.07 -11.38 18.47
CA LYS A 39 -15.17 -12.35 18.32
C LYS A 39 -14.91 -13.66 19.06
N LYS A 40 -13.63 -14.09 19.16
CA LYS A 40 -13.22 -15.37 19.73
C LYS A 40 -12.91 -15.27 21.22
N THR A 41 -12.11 -14.27 21.62
CA THR A 41 -11.69 -14.10 23.03
C THR A 41 -12.67 -13.29 23.85
N LYS A 42 -13.54 -12.50 23.18
CA LYS A 42 -14.46 -11.54 23.82
C LYS A 42 -13.74 -10.43 24.58
N GLU A 43 -12.46 -10.25 24.34
CA GLU A 43 -11.69 -9.14 24.89
C GLU A 43 -11.99 -7.84 24.14
N HIS A 44 -11.96 -6.74 24.85
CA HIS A 44 -12.14 -5.41 24.27
C HIS A 44 -10.94 -5.02 23.41
N LEU A 45 -11.21 -4.51 22.22
CA LEU A 45 -10.18 -4.10 21.25
C LEU A 45 -9.94 -2.59 21.31
N PRO A 46 -8.79 -2.13 21.80
CA PRO A 46 -8.41 -0.73 21.79
C PRO A 46 -7.96 -0.26 20.41
N TYR A 47 -8.07 1.04 20.15
CA TYR A 47 -7.55 1.71 18.94
C TYR A 47 -8.13 1.20 17.62
N VAL A 48 -9.33 0.63 17.62
CA VAL A 48 -10.08 0.24 16.42
C VAL A 48 -10.62 1.48 15.74
N THR A 49 -10.45 1.60 14.44
CA THR A 49 -11.00 2.72 13.66
C THR A 49 -12.43 2.45 13.26
N ILE A 50 -13.32 3.40 13.58
CA ILE A 50 -14.74 3.39 13.22
C ILE A 50 -15.05 4.62 12.39
N LYS A 51 -15.64 4.44 11.21
CA LYS A 51 -16.00 5.55 10.31
C LYS A 51 -17.39 5.36 9.70
N LEU A 52 -18.06 6.46 9.41
CA LEU A 52 -19.27 6.49 8.59
C LEU A 52 -18.88 6.65 7.12
N GLN A 53 -19.12 5.63 6.31
CA GLN A 53 -18.79 5.65 4.88
C GLN A 53 -19.47 6.82 4.17
N GLY A 54 -18.74 7.46 3.26
CA GLY A 54 -19.22 8.63 2.51
C GLY A 54 -19.24 9.94 3.31
N THR A 55 -18.62 9.95 4.52
CA THR A 55 -18.43 11.14 5.34
C THR A 55 -17.00 11.25 5.86
N THR A 56 -16.67 12.39 6.47
CA THR A 56 -15.41 12.59 7.19
C THR A 56 -15.51 12.25 8.70
N ILE A 57 -16.62 11.64 9.12
CA ILE A 57 -16.90 11.35 10.52
C ILE A 57 -16.32 9.98 10.87
N GLY A 58 -15.47 9.96 11.86
CA GLY A 58 -14.88 8.74 12.40
C GLY A 58 -14.27 8.98 13.77
N VAL A 59 -14.01 7.89 14.48
CA VAL A 59 -13.39 7.86 15.80
C VAL A 59 -12.58 6.57 15.95
N THR A 60 -11.67 6.54 16.91
CA THR A 60 -11.00 5.30 17.36
C THR A 60 -11.52 4.91 18.73
N THR A 61 -11.56 3.59 19.01
CA THR A 61 -11.83 3.12 20.38
C THR A 61 -10.73 3.58 21.32
N ASP A 62 -11.09 3.83 22.55
CA ASP A 62 -10.15 4.15 23.64
C ASP A 62 -9.38 2.90 24.11
N ALA A 63 -8.55 3.05 25.15
CA ALA A 63 -7.76 1.96 25.73
C ALA A 63 -8.62 0.82 26.32
N SER A 64 -9.90 1.06 26.63
CA SER A 64 -10.87 0.10 27.12
C SER A 64 -11.78 -0.47 26.02
N GLY A 65 -11.51 -0.13 24.74
CA GLY A 65 -12.23 -0.63 23.58
C GLY A 65 -13.59 0.02 23.34
N HIS A 66 -13.89 1.15 24.00
CA HIS A 66 -15.14 1.88 23.84
C HIS A 66 -15.01 3.04 22.85
N TYR A 67 -16.11 3.42 22.20
CA TYR A 67 -16.15 4.54 21.27
C TYR A 67 -17.41 5.39 21.46
N PHE A 68 -17.31 6.64 21.02
CA PHE A 68 -18.42 7.58 21.08
C PHE A 68 -18.37 8.54 19.87
N LEU A 69 -19.39 8.48 19.02
CA LEU A 69 -19.62 9.38 17.89
C LEU A 69 -20.73 10.37 18.24
N ARG A 70 -20.49 11.67 18.12
CA ARG A 70 -21.39 12.75 18.52
C ARG A 70 -21.90 13.55 17.33
N ASN A 71 -23.09 14.16 17.51
CA ASN A 71 -23.65 15.14 16.57
C ASN A 71 -23.71 14.61 15.14
N LEU A 72 -24.23 13.40 14.98
CA LEU A 72 -24.26 12.70 13.72
C LEU A 72 -25.38 13.22 12.80
N PRO A 73 -25.17 13.27 11.48
CA PRO A 73 -26.23 13.58 10.53
C PRO A 73 -27.29 12.49 10.50
N THR A 74 -28.55 12.87 10.35
CA THR A 74 -29.66 11.92 10.18
C THR A 74 -29.61 11.24 8.82
N GLY A 75 -30.01 9.99 8.77
CA GLY A 75 -30.05 9.20 7.53
C GLY A 75 -29.57 7.77 7.72
N ASN A 76 -29.45 7.06 6.60
CA ASN A 76 -28.90 5.71 6.57
C ASN A 76 -27.43 5.77 6.18
N PHE A 77 -26.58 5.17 6.99
CA PHE A 77 -25.14 5.13 6.77
C PHE A 77 -24.60 3.73 6.97
N ASN A 78 -23.51 3.42 6.27
CA ASN A 78 -22.72 2.23 6.57
C ASN A 78 -21.63 2.63 7.56
N MET A 79 -21.63 2.03 8.74
CA MET A 79 -20.50 2.09 9.67
C MET A 79 -19.50 1.03 9.29
N GLU A 80 -18.27 1.44 9.06
CA GLU A 80 -17.13 0.57 8.79
C GLU A 80 -16.21 0.56 10.02
N VAL A 81 -15.86 -0.63 10.46
CA VAL A 81 -14.98 -0.87 11.60
C VAL A 81 -13.77 -1.66 11.11
N SER A 82 -12.59 -1.13 11.34
CA SER A 82 -11.34 -1.70 10.85
C SER A 82 -10.22 -1.63 11.88
N MET A 83 -9.44 -2.70 11.96
CA MET A 83 -8.23 -2.82 12.76
C MET A 83 -7.24 -3.72 12.04
N ILE A 84 -5.94 -3.43 12.19
CA ILE A 84 -4.88 -4.27 11.63
C ILE A 84 -4.95 -5.66 12.27
N GLY A 85 -4.95 -6.71 11.44
CA GLY A 85 -5.06 -8.09 11.91
C GLY A 85 -6.49 -8.59 12.08
N TYR A 86 -7.50 -7.79 11.73
CA TYR A 86 -8.91 -8.14 11.81
C TYR A 86 -9.63 -7.88 10.48
N LYS A 87 -10.65 -8.70 10.19
CA LYS A 87 -11.54 -8.51 9.04
C LYS A 87 -12.35 -7.23 9.20
N ILE A 88 -12.44 -6.44 8.13
CA ILE A 88 -13.28 -5.26 8.12
C ILE A 88 -14.73 -5.66 8.33
N SER A 89 -15.39 -5.05 9.32
CA SER A 89 -16.81 -5.23 9.59
C SER A 89 -17.59 -4.00 9.13
N THR A 90 -18.68 -4.22 8.41
CA THR A 90 -19.57 -3.13 7.96
C THR A 90 -21.00 -3.40 8.41
N ARG A 91 -21.65 -2.38 8.98
CA ARG A 91 -23.04 -2.47 9.45
C ARG A 91 -23.84 -1.27 8.99
N ASN A 92 -25.01 -1.50 8.44
CA ASN A 92 -25.95 -0.43 8.10
C ASN A 92 -26.63 0.10 9.37
N VAL A 93 -26.69 1.43 9.51
CA VAL A 93 -27.20 2.12 10.67
C VAL A 93 -28.11 3.25 10.24
N THR A 94 -29.32 3.32 10.83
CA THR A 94 -30.25 4.43 10.64
C THR A 94 -30.11 5.41 11.78
N ILE A 95 -29.65 6.62 11.51
CA ILE A 95 -29.44 7.67 12.48
C ILE A 95 -30.66 8.60 12.51
N GLN A 96 -31.28 8.73 13.66
CA GLN A 96 -32.45 9.60 13.91
C GLN A 96 -32.03 10.77 14.81
N SER A 97 -32.63 11.95 14.59
CA SER A 97 -32.35 13.14 15.40
C SER A 97 -32.67 12.89 16.88
N SER A 98 -31.85 13.45 17.75
CA SER A 98 -32.03 13.41 19.23
C SER A 98 -32.09 12.00 19.82
N ARG A 99 -31.46 11.04 19.17
CA ARG A 99 -31.31 9.66 19.66
C ARG A 99 -29.88 9.27 19.88
N SER A 100 -29.63 8.62 21.00
CA SER A 100 -28.36 7.90 21.24
C SER A 100 -28.61 6.41 21.08
N ILE A 101 -27.78 5.75 20.24
CA ILE A 101 -27.93 4.33 19.91
C ILE A 101 -26.64 3.62 20.33
N GLU A 102 -26.79 2.51 21.02
CA GLU A 102 -25.66 1.62 21.35
C GLU A 102 -25.49 0.58 20.23
N ILE A 103 -24.27 0.46 19.72
CA ILE A 103 -23.92 -0.47 18.67
C ILE A 103 -22.56 -1.08 18.98
N ASP A 104 -22.56 -2.38 19.23
CA ASP A 104 -21.35 -3.13 19.49
C ASP A 104 -20.90 -3.87 18.22
N PHE A 105 -19.60 -4.05 18.10
CA PHE A 105 -18.99 -4.79 17.01
C PHE A 105 -18.14 -5.94 17.55
N GLU A 106 -18.24 -7.06 16.88
CA GLU A 106 -17.34 -8.18 17.08
C GLU A 106 -16.47 -8.33 15.84
N LEU A 107 -15.17 -8.17 16.00
CA LEU A 107 -14.21 -8.36 14.92
C LEU A 107 -13.61 -9.78 14.96
N GLU A 108 -13.53 -10.37 13.81
CA GLU A 108 -12.88 -11.67 13.62
C GLU A 108 -11.43 -11.46 13.20
N GLU A 109 -10.49 -12.08 13.91
CA GLU A 109 -9.09 -12.05 13.50
C GLU A 109 -8.96 -12.49 12.05
N GLU A 110 -8.33 -11.66 11.25
CA GLU A 110 -7.89 -12.03 9.91
C GLU A 110 -6.56 -12.78 10.07
N ASN A 111 -6.63 -14.11 10.09
CA ASN A 111 -5.41 -14.89 9.99
C ASN A 111 -4.71 -14.51 8.70
N VAL A 112 -3.63 -13.74 8.82
CA VAL A 112 -2.86 -13.24 7.69
C VAL A 112 -2.51 -14.42 6.78
N SER A 113 -3.33 -14.56 5.76
CA SER A 113 -3.06 -15.13 4.45
C SER A 113 -2.36 -16.49 4.38
N LEU A 114 -2.92 -17.53 4.99
CA LEU A 114 -2.74 -18.89 4.44
C LEU A 114 -3.52 -19.06 3.13
N ASP A 115 -4.54 -18.22 2.90
CA ASP A 115 -5.38 -18.21 1.69
C ASP A 115 -4.97 -17.14 0.65
N ALA A 116 -3.81 -16.48 0.83
CA ALA A 116 -3.30 -15.56 -0.19
C ALA A 116 -3.13 -16.32 -1.51
N VAL A 117 -3.75 -15.78 -2.56
CA VAL A 117 -3.56 -16.29 -3.92
C VAL A 117 -2.15 -15.94 -4.37
N VAL A 118 -1.42 -16.93 -4.86
CA VAL A 118 -0.07 -16.79 -5.41
C VAL A 118 -0.05 -17.35 -6.85
N ILE A 119 0.70 -16.70 -7.72
CA ILE A 119 0.82 -17.06 -9.14
C ILE A 119 2.17 -17.73 -9.41
N SER A 120 3.19 -17.36 -8.66
CA SER A 120 4.58 -17.75 -8.94
C SER A 120 4.88 -19.23 -8.76
N ALA A 121 4.07 -19.95 -7.96
CA ALA A 121 4.36 -21.36 -7.64
C ALA A 121 4.34 -22.29 -8.87
N ASN A 122 3.41 -22.05 -9.81
CA ASN A 122 3.21 -22.89 -11.00
C ASN A 122 2.72 -22.10 -12.23
N ARG A 123 2.86 -20.77 -12.24
CA ARG A 123 2.34 -19.82 -13.25
C ARG A 123 0.81 -19.77 -13.35
N ASN A 124 0.09 -20.35 -12.41
CA ASN A 124 -1.36 -20.27 -12.30
C ASN A 124 -1.74 -19.76 -10.91
N GLU A 125 -2.87 -19.12 -10.83
CA GLU A 125 -3.43 -18.72 -9.56
C GLU A 125 -3.70 -19.94 -8.69
N THR A 126 -3.11 -19.96 -7.50
CA THR A 126 -3.31 -21.00 -6.51
C THR A 126 -3.27 -20.39 -5.11
N THR A 127 -3.88 -21.04 -4.15
CA THR A 127 -3.71 -20.59 -2.76
C THR A 127 -2.31 -20.91 -2.29
N ARG A 128 -1.71 -20.02 -1.51
CA ARG A 128 -0.37 -20.21 -0.94
C ARG A 128 -0.23 -21.55 -0.22
N ARG A 129 -1.29 -22.03 0.41
CA ARG A 129 -1.34 -23.30 1.14
C ARG A 129 -1.23 -24.50 0.22
N MET A 130 -1.75 -24.41 -1.01
CA MET A 130 -1.74 -25.49 -2.01
C MET A 130 -0.58 -25.34 -3.00
N ALA A 131 0.23 -24.29 -2.86
CA ALA A 131 1.36 -24.06 -3.74
C ALA A 131 2.41 -25.15 -3.60
N PRO A 132 2.91 -25.72 -4.71
CA PRO A 132 3.94 -26.78 -4.68
C PRO A 132 5.30 -26.32 -4.15
N SER A 133 5.51 -25.00 -4.11
CA SER A 133 6.73 -24.38 -3.61
C SER A 133 6.40 -23.40 -2.48
N LEU A 134 7.34 -23.25 -1.54
CA LEU A 134 7.18 -22.28 -0.46
C LEU A 134 7.27 -20.86 -1.02
N VAL A 135 6.13 -20.18 -1.13
CA VAL A 135 6.04 -18.78 -1.57
C VAL A 135 5.92 -17.87 -0.36
N SER A 136 6.84 -16.92 -0.26
CA SER A 136 6.73 -15.81 0.69
C SER A 136 6.07 -14.63 -0.04
N VAL A 137 5.06 -14.03 0.57
CA VAL A 137 4.32 -12.89 0.00
C VAL A 137 4.62 -11.66 0.84
N LEU A 138 4.99 -10.58 0.17
CA LEU A 138 5.12 -9.24 0.73
C LEU A 138 4.02 -8.39 0.11
N ASP A 139 3.05 -8.01 0.90
CA ASP A 139 1.88 -7.25 0.46
C ASP A 139 2.11 -5.73 0.51
N MET A 140 1.18 -5.00 -0.08
CA MET A 140 1.19 -3.53 -0.09
C MET A 140 1.15 -2.94 1.32
N GLN A 141 0.46 -3.58 2.26
CA GLN A 141 0.37 -3.09 3.63
C GLN A 141 1.75 -3.07 4.29
N THR A 142 2.52 -4.13 4.11
CA THR A 142 3.91 -4.21 4.60
C THR A 142 4.79 -3.15 3.94
N LEU A 143 4.66 -2.93 2.63
CA LEU A 143 5.40 -1.87 1.92
C LEU A 143 5.08 -0.47 2.47
N ASN A 144 3.81 -0.21 2.77
CA ASN A 144 3.38 1.08 3.32
C ASN A 144 3.86 1.28 4.77
N VAL A 145 3.72 0.27 5.63
CA VAL A 145 4.17 0.34 7.04
C VAL A 145 5.68 0.51 7.13
N THR A 146 6.43 -0.12 6.23
CA THR A 146 7.90 0.02 6.18
C THR A 146 8.36 1.28 5.44
N ASN A 147 7.42 2.11 4.94
CA ASN A 147 7.70 3.29 4.12
C ASN A 147 8.65 2.99 2.95
N SER A 148 8.48 1.83 2.32
CA SER A 148 9.27 1.39 1.17
C SER A 148 8.95 2.23 -0.04
N LYS A 149 9.95 2.89 -0.63
CA LYS A 149 9.80 3.76 -1.82
C LYS A 149 9.98 2.98 -3.12
N THR A 150 10.79 1.93 -3.06
CA THR A 150 11.16 1.10 -4.19
C THR A 150 11.00 -0.37 -3.84
N LEU A 151 11.04 -1.23 -4.87
CA LEU A 151 11.08 -2.68 -4.69
C LEU A 151 12.22 -3.10 -3.78
N SER A 152 13.42 -2.53 -3.97
CA SER A 152 14.61 -2.87 -3.19
C SER A 152 14.44 -2.60 -1.70
N ASP A 153 13.73 -1.52 -1.35
CA ASP A 153 13.44 -1.19 0.05
C ASP A 153 12.54 -2.25 0.70
N GLY A 154 11.47 -2.65 0.01
CA GLY A 154 10.56 -3.69 0.49
C GLY A 154 11.24 -5.04 0.69
N LEU A 155 12.12 -5.43 -0.21
CA LEU A 155 12.82 -6.71 -0.16
C LEU A 155 13.77 -6.85 1.04
N LYS A 156 14.24 -5.74 1.64
CA LYS A 156 15.07 -5.76 2.87
C LYS A 156 14.36 -6.39 4.06
N PHE A 157 13.02 -6.38 4.05
CA PHE A 157 12.19 -6.94 5.14
C PHE A 157 11.81 -8.41 4.93
N GLN A 158 12.25 -9.03 3.82
CA GLN A 158 11.96 -10.44 3.56
C GLN A 158 13.04 -11.37 4.14
N PRO A 159 12.67 -12.30 5.04
CA PRO A 159 13.63 -13.29 5.55
C PRO A 159 14.25 -14.13 4.43
N GLY A 160 15.57 -14.32 4.49
CA GLY A 160 16.33 -15.08 3.50
C GLY A 160 16.71 -14.31 2.25
N LEU A 161 16.38 -13.02 2.18
CA LEU A 161 16.83 -12.08 1.17
C LEU A 161 17.83 -11.11 1.78
N ARG A 162 18.85 -10.78 1.01
CA ARG A 162 19.80 -9.71 1.34
C ARG A 162 19.93 -8.76 0.15
N VAL A 163 19.58 -7.52 0.40
CA VAL A 163 19.74 -6.44 -0.57
C VAL A 163 21.07 -5.75 -0.29
N GLU A 164 21.97 -5.80 -1.26
CA GLU A 164 23.31 -5.22 -1.17
C GLU A 164 23.46 -4.12 -2.22
N ASN A 165 24.02 -3.00 -1.81
CA ASN A 165 24.47 -1.95 -2.73
C ASN A 165 25.95 -2.13 -2.97
N ASN A 166 26.34 -2.60 -4.16
CA ASN A 166 27.73 -2.92 -4.49
C ASN A 166 28.54 -1.69 -4.89
N CYS A 167 27.89 -0.57 -5.18
CA CYS A 167 28.55 0.67 -5.52
C CYS A 167 27.70 1.84 -5.05
N GLN A 168 28.21 2.63 -4.13
CA GLN A 168 27.49 3.81 -3.60
C GLN A 168 27.26 4.87 -4.69
N ASN A 169 28.23 5.05 -5.59
CA ASN A 169 28.15 6.05 -6.66
C ASN A 169 27.37 5.57 -7.90
N CYS A 170 27.29 4.25 -8.13
CA CYS A 170 26.64 3.70 -9.32
C CYS A 170 25.18 3.29 -9.08
N GLY A 171 24.72 3.22 -7.82
CA GLY A 171 23.37 2.79 -7.47
C GLY A 171 23.06 1.33 -7.85
N THR A 172 24.09 0.47 -7.93
CA THR A 172 23.92 -0.93 -8.28
C THR A 172 23.40 -1.71 -7.06
N THR A 173 22.13 -2.07 -7.12
CA THR A 173 21.49 -2.86 -6.07
C THR A 173 21.31 -4.29 -6.52
N GLN A 174 21.80 -5.23 -5.71
CA GLN A 174 21.73 -6.66 -5.95
C GLN A 174 20.94 -7.34 -4.85
N VAL A 175 20.08 -8.28 -5.23
CA VAL A 175 19.34 -9.12 -4.26
C VAL A 175 19.95 -10.52 -4.26
N ARG A 176 20.42 -10.94 -3.10
CA ARG A 176 20.87 -12.30 -2.84
C ARG A 176 19.75 -13.11 -2.20
N ILE A 177 19.48 -14.28 -2.74
CA ILE A 177 18.54 -15.24 -2.18
C ILE A 177 19.33 -16.40 -1.57
N ASN A 178 19.15 -16.67 -0.26
CA ASN A 178 19.88 -17.72 0.45
C ASN A 178 21.43 -17.61 0.30
N GLY A 179 21.95 -16.39 0.19
CA GLY A 179 23.39 -16.13 0.05
C GLY A 179 23.94 -16.29 -1.38
N MET A 180 23.13 -16.73 -2.36
CA MET A 180 23.54 -16.81 -3.76
C MET A 180 23.57 -15.42 -4.39
N GLU A 181 24.47 -15.20 -5.35
CA GLU A 181 24.60 -13.91 -6.04
C GLU A 181 23.33 -13.53 -6.81
N GLY A 182 23.12 -12.23 -7.02
CA GLY A 182 21.95 -11.71 -7.71
C GLY A 182 21.76 -12.21 -9.13
N SER A 183 22.83 -12.61 -9.80
CA SER A 183 22.79 -13.26 -11.12
C SER A 183 22.04 -14.60 -11.14
N TYR A 184 21.88 -15.24 -9.98
CA TYR A 184 21.11 -16.47 -9.79
C TYR A 184 19.68 -16.23 -9.28
N SER A 185 19.26 -14.98 -9.18
CA SER A 185 17.93 -14.57 -8.75
C SER A 185 17.15 -14.04 -9.93
N GLN A 186 16.10 -14.75 -10.35
CA GLN A 186 15.25 -14.32 -11.46
C GLN A 186 14.20 -13.33 -10.98
N ILE A 187 14.18 -12.16 -11.61
CA ILE A 187 13.15 -11.13 -11.35
C ILE A 187 12.12 -11.20 -12.47
N LEU A 188 10.85 -11.20 -12.07
CA LEU A 188 9.69 -11.21 -12.95
C LEU A 188 8.79 -10.02 -12.65
N ILE A 189 8.09 -9.53 -13.67
CA ILE A 189 6.94 -8.63 -13.56
C ILE A 189 5.75 -9.36 -14.18
N ASP A 190 4.68 -9.57 -13.40
CA ASP A 190 3.49 -10.32 -13.82
C ASP A 190 3.86 -11.65 -14.50
N SER A 191 4.77 -12.40 -13.86
CA SER A 191 5.31 -13.70 -14.32
C SER A 191 6.12 -13.66 -15.63
N ARG A 192 6.50 -12.47 -16.10
CA ARG A 192 7.35 -12.28 -17.28
C ARG A 192 8.76 -11.91 -16.85
N PRO A 193 9.80 -12.64 -17.32
CA PRO A 193 11.17 -12.33 -16.98
C PRO A 193 11.57 -10.91 -17.40
N MET A 194 12.19 -10.19 -16.49
CA MET A 194 12.90 -8.97 -16.86
C MET A 194 14.16 -9.35 -17.65
N ILE A 195 14.22 -8.94 -18.91
CA ILE A 195 15.31 -9.27 -19.83
C ILE A 195 16.35 -8.15 -19.80
N GLY A 196 17.61 -8.52 -19.60
CA GLY A 196 18.77 -7.64 -19.69
C GLY A 196 19.62 -7.62 -18.42
N ALA A 197 20.95 -7.65 -18.58
CA ALA A 197 21.90 -7.58 -17.47
C ALA A 197 21.75 -6.29 -16.65
N LEU A 198 21.36 -5.17 -17.28
CA LEU A 198 21.07 -3.90 -16.63
C LEU A 198 19.79 -3.93 -15.79
N ALA A 199 18.78 -4.71 -16.18
CA ALA A 199 17.53 -4.81 -15.44
C ALA A 199 17.71 -5.47 -14.06
N GLY A 200 18.59 -6.46 -13.95
CA GLY A 200 18.93 -7.10 -12.66
C GLY A 200 19.76 -6.23 -11.73
N VAL A 201 20.47 -5.23 -12.29
CA VAL A 201 21.40 -4.38 -11.53
C VAL A 201 20.77 -3.02 -11.18
N TYR A 202 20.11 -2.39 -12.15
CA TYR A 202 19.52 -1.05 -11.95
C TYR A 202 17.99 -1.06 -11.84
N GLY A 203 17.34 -2.14 -12.28
CA GLY A 203 15.89 -2.21 -12.38
C GLY A 203 15.17 -2.21 -11.03
N LEU A 204 15.80 -2.74 -9.99
CA LEU A 204 15.18 -2.86 -8.67
C LEU A 204 14.86 -1.52 -8.01
N GLU A 205 15.70 -0.52 -8.24
CA GLU A 205 15.46 0.83 -7.71
C GLU A 205 14.51 1.66 -8.58
N GLN A 206 14.31 1.25 -9.83
CA GLN A 206 13.43 1.95 -10.76
C GLN A 206 11.97 1.49 -10.67
N ILE A 207 11.70 0.37 -9.99
CA ILE A 207 10.34 -0.12 -9.78
C ILE A 207 9.74 0.59 -8.56
N PRO A 208 8.80 1.51 -8.76
CA PRO A 208 8.20 2.26 -7.68
C PRO A 208 7.25 1.38 -6.88
N ALA A 209 7.27 1.51 -5.55
CA ALA A 209 6.41 0.71 -4.67
C ALA A 209 4.91 0.92 -4.95
N ASN A 210 4.49 2.11 -5.41
CA ASN A 210 3.10 2.42 -5.72
C ASN A 210 2.51 1.65 -6.93
N MET A 211 3.36 1.05 -7.76
CA MET A 211 2.96 0.17 -8.86
C MET A 211 2.66 -1.26 -8.37
N ILE A 212 3.22 -1.64 -7.23
CA ILE A 212 3.22 -3.01 -6.74
C ILE A 212 1.94 -3.30 -5.96
N GLU A 213 1.26 -4.42 -6.26
CA GLU A 213 0.20 -4.98 -5.44
C GLU A 213 0.78 -5.88 -4.35
N ARG A 214 1.65 -6.82 -4.76
CA ARG A 214 2.38 -7.71 -3.88
C ARG A 214 3.64 -8.23 -4.55
N ILE A 215 4.57 -8.71 -3.76
CA ILE A 215 5.80 -9.36 -4.23
C ILE A 215 5.76 -10.80 -3.76
N GLU A 216 5.91 -11.73 -4.68
CA GLU A 216 5.97 -13.17 -4.40
C GLU A 216 7.41 -13.64 -4.54
N VAL A 217 7.95 -14.25 -3.49
CA VAL A 217 9.33 -14.74 -3.46
C VAL A 217 9.32 -16.25 -3.31
N ILE A 218 9.86 -16.93 -4.30
CA ILE A 218 10.16 -18.37 -4.24
C ILE A 218 11.65 -18.54 -3.96
N ARG A 219 11.97 -19.25 -2.91
CA ARG A 219 13.36 -19.59 -2.55
C ARG A 219 13.70 -20.98 -3.02
N GLY A 220 14.85 -21.12 -3.66
CA GLY A 220 15.33 -22.39 -4.22
C GLY A 220 15.04 -22.53 -5.71
N GLY A 221 15.40 -23.67 -6.30
CA GLY A 221 15.41 -23.85 -7.73
C GLY A 221 14.05 -23.66 -8.42
N GLY A 222 13.94 -22.56 -9.16
CA GLY A 222 12.81 -22.26 -10.04
C GLY A 222 13.16 -22.36 -11.53
N SER A 223 14.34 -22.87 -11.86
CA SER A 223 14.89 -22.84 -13.23
C SER A 223 14.04 -23.59 -14.26
N ALA A 224 13.35 -24.63 -13.86
CA ALA A 224 12.43 -25.36 -14.74
C ALA A 224 11.24 -24.51 -15.21
N LEU A 225 10.78 -23.56 -14.38
CA LEU A 225 9.63 -22.71 -14.69
C LEU A 225 10.03 -21.35 -15.23
N PHE A 226 11.13 -20.77 -14.73
CA PHE A 226 11.47 -19.36 -14.92
C PHE A 226 12.82 -19.12 -15.61
N GLY A 227 13.52 -20.18 -16.01
CA GLY A 227 14.79 -20.09 -16.76
C GLY A 227 16.04 -20.24 -15.90
N ALA A 228 17.18 -20.26 -16.57
CA ALA A 228 18.49 -20.60 -15.99
C ALA A 228 18.92 -19.69 -14.82
N ASN A 229 18.46 -18.45 -14.78
CA ASN A 229 18.83 -17.50 -13.72
C ASN A 229 18.05 -17.74 -12.40
N ALA A 230 17.04 -18.60 -12.40
CA ALA A 230 16.22 -18.90 -11.21
C ALA A 230 16.79 -20.04 -10.35
N ILE A 231 18.10 -20.17 -10.24
CA ILE A 231 18.77 -21.21 -9.45
C ILE A 231 18.63 -20.90 -7.95
N GLY A 232 18.87 -19.66 -7.55
CA GLY A 232 18.74 -19.19 -6.16
C GLY A 232 17.31 -18.98 -5.74
N GLY A 233 16.47 -18.60 -6.69
CA GLY A 233 15.06 -18.30 -6.48
C GLY A 233 14.49 -17.32 -7.50
N THR A 234 13.23 -16.99 -7.27
CA THR A 234 12.47 -16.09 -8.14
C THR A 234 11.77 -15.02 -7.31
N ILE A 235 11.83 -13.78 -7.76
CA ILE A 235 11.10 -12.64 -7.21
C ILE A 235 10.10 -12.20 -8.27
N ASN A 236 8.81 -12.42 -8.05
CA ASN A 236 7.75 -12.02 -8.96
C ASN A 236 7.00 -10.83 -8.40
N ILE A 237 7.00 -9.74 -9.14
CA ILE A 237 6.32 -8.50 -8.82
C ILE A 237 4.96 -8.56 -9.50
N ILE A 238 3.91 -8.58 -8.71
CA ILE A 238 2.54 -8.49 -9.21
C ILE A 238 2.14 -7.03 -9.18
N THR A 239 1.76 -6.51 -10.34
CA THR A 239 1.36 -5.12 -10.48
C THR A 239 -0.09 -4.91 -10.07
N ARG A 240 -0.42 -3.71 -9.61
CA ARG A 240 -1.79 -3.33 -9.28
C ARG A 240 -2.68 -3.35 -10.52
N GLU A 241 -3.90 -3.83 -10.35
CA GLU A 241 -4.92 -3.75 -11.38
C GLU A 241 -5.82 -2.53 -11.20
N PRO A 242 -6.26 -1.90 -12.31
CA PRO A 242 -7.21 -0.80 -12.26
C PRO A 242 -8.63 -1.32 -11.99
N ILE A 243 -9.05 -1.35 -10.72
CA ILE A 243 -10.39 -1.84 -10.31
C ILE A 243 -11.40 -0.72 -10.06
N ARG A 244 -10.94 0.51 -9.91
CA ARG A 244 -11.76 1.72 -9.66
C ARG A 244 -11.03 2.97 -10.13
N ASN A 245 -11.78 4.04 -10.38
CA ASN A 245 -11.22 5.34 -10.71
C ASN A 245 -10.58 5.93 -9.46
N THR A 246 -9.25 6.11 -9.48
CA THR A 246 -8.48 6.70 -8.39
C THR A 246 -7.34 7.53 -8.93
N SER A 247 -6.93 8.52 -8.16
CA SER A 247 -5.69 9.24 -8.37
C SER A 247 -4.99 9.43 -7.02
N GLU A 248 -3.72 9.08 -6.97
CA GLU A 248 -2.88 9.21 -5.78
C GLU A 248 -1.65 10.03 -6.15
N PHE A 249 -1.31 10.99 -5.33
CA PHE A 249 -0.08 11.77 -5.43
C PHE A 249 0.63 11.73 -4.08
N SER A 250 1.91 11.44 -4.09
CA SER A 250 2.73 11.44 -2.88
C SER A 250 4.05 12.16 -3.14
N HIS A 251 4.49 12.91 -2.15
CA HIS A 251 5.81 13.51 -2.12
C HIS A 251 6.47 13.21 -0.78
N THR A 252 7.67 12.64 -0.84
CA THR A 252 8.46 12.27 0.35
C THR A 252 9.79 12.99 0.30
N LEU A 253 10.09 13.75 1.36
CA LEU A 253 11.38 14.36 1.60
C LEU A 253 12.09 13.58 2.70
N THR A 254 13.28 13.07 2.40
CA THR A 254 14.11 12.35 3.36
C THR A 254 15.40 13.12 3.58
N SER A 255 15.75 13.37 4.83
CA SER A 255 17.06 13.94 5.21
C SER A 255 17.98 12.81 5.67
N LEU A 256 19.16 12.76 5.09
CA LEU A 256 20.24 11.88 5.47
C LEU A 256 21.05 12.57 6.59
N GLN A 257 20.66 12.33 7.83
CA GLN A 257 21.11 13.10 9.02
C GLN A 257 22.62 13.25 9.19
N ALA A 258 23.40 12.25 8.74
CA ALA A 258 24.85 12.30 8.88
C ALA A 258 25.54 13.26 7.88
N THR A 259 24.92 13.56 6.75
CA THR A 259 25.57 14.25 5.63
C THR A 259 24.87 15.54 5.24
N GLY A 260 23.68 15.83 5.77
CA GLY A 260 22.87 16.97 5.35
C GLY A 260 22.24 16.83 3.94
N ALA A 261 22.53 15.73 3.24
CA ALA A 261 21.97 15.47 1.92
C ALA A 261 20.46 15.20 2.00
N LEU A 262 19.74 15.62 0.96
CA LEU A 262 18.30 15.46 0.84
C LEU A 262 17.96 14.48 -0.28
N GLU A 263 16.93 13.70 -0.07
CA GLU A 263 16.31 12.89 -1.11
C GLU A 263 14.85 13.30 -1.27
N ASN A 264 14.50 13.67 -2.49
CA ASN A 264 13.14 13.99 -2.92
C ASN A 264 12.59 12.82 -3.73
N ASN A 265 11.43 12.32 -3.34
CA ASN A 265 10.73 11.29 -4.10
C ASN A 265 9.27 11.73 -4.31
N THR A 266 8.90 11.92 -5.56
CA THR A 266 7.53 12.28 -5.97
C THR A 266 6.95 11.12 -6.75
N THR A 267 5.79 10.63 -6.35
CA THR A 267 5.10 9.56 -7.04
C THR A 267 3.70 9.98 -7.44
N PHE A 268 3.26 9.48 -8.57
CA PHE A 268 1.91 9.67 -9.10
C PHE A 268 1.36 8.33 -9.56
N ASN A 269 0.10 8.09 -9.26
CA ASN A 269 -0.65 6.93 -9.71
C ASN A 269 -2.08 7.36 -10.06
N ALA A 270 -2.58 6.96 -11.21
CA ALA A 270 -3.97 7.16 -11.62
C ALA A 270 -4.50 5.92 -12.31
N SER A 271 -5.69 5.52 -11.95
CA SER A 271 -6.42 4.45 -12.61
C SER A 271 -7.77 4.93 -13.12
N LEU A 272 -8.10 4.54 -14.33
CA LEU A 272 -9.38 4.80 -15.00
C LEU A 272 -9.98 3.47 -15.39
N VAL A 273 -11.23 3.28 -15.03
CA VAL A 273 -11.99 2.06 -15.30
C VAL A 273 -13.32 2.45 -15.92
N ASN A 274 -13.74 1.73 -16.94
CA ASN A 274 -15.03 1.96 -17.55
C ASN A 274 -16.20 1.55 -16.63
N ASP A 275 -17.41 2.02 -16.91
CA ASP A 275 -18.60 1.76 -16.10
C ASP A 275 -18.92 0.27 -15.98
N SER A 276 -18.63 -0.51 -17.01
CA SER A 276 -18.82 -1.97 -17.06
C SER A 276 -17.75 -2.76 -16.33
N ARG A 277 -16.68 -2.10 -15.86
CA ARG A 277 -15.51 -2.68 -15.17
C ARG A 277 -14.83 -3.84 -15.92
N ASN A 278 -14.93 -3.86 -17.24
CA ASN A 278 -14.27 -4.87 -18.08
C ASN A 278 -13.02 -4.35 -18.79
N ALA A 279 -12.72 -3.06 -18.66
CA ALA A 279 -11.50 -2.44 -19.16
C ALA A 279 -11.06 -1.31 -18.24
N GLY A 280 -9.76 -1.20 -18.05
CA GLY A 280 -9.17 -0.14 -17.26
C GLY A 280 -7.75 0.16 -17.73
N VAL A 281 -7.29 1.36 -17.42
CA VAL A 281 -5.93 1.83 -17.66
C VAL A 281 -5.36 2.38 -16.36
N MET A 282 -4.13 2.00 -16.05
CA MET A 282 -3.36 2.54 -14.95
C MET A 282 -2.13 3.26 -15.48
N VAL A 283 -1.90 4.46 -14.98
CA VAL A 283 -0.70 5.25 -15.26
C VAL A 283 -0.02 5.54 -13.94
N TYR A 284 1.25 5.25 -13.86
CA TYR A 284 2.07 5.54 -12.69
C TYR A 284 3.37 6.20 -13.11
N GLY A 285 3.92 7.02 -12.23
CA GLY A 285 5.18 7.69 -12.44
C GLY A 285 5.90 7.93 -11.12
N GLN A 286 7.22 8.01 -11.20
CA GLN A 286 8.09 8.35 -10.10
C GLN A 286 9.17 9.29 -10.58
N HIS A 287 9.43 10.34 -9.81
CA HIS A 287 10.61 11.16 -9.92
C HIS A 287 11.36 11.16 -8.60
N ARG A 288 12.57 10.64 -8.61
CA ARG A 288 13.45 10.56 -7.44
C ARG A 288 14.73 11.32 -7.73
N HIS A 289 15.07 12.21 -6.83
CA HIS A 289 16.33 12.92 -6.83
C HIS A 289 16.97 12.82 -5.45
N ARG A 290 18.23 12.41 -5.43
CA ARG A 290 19.05 12.32 -4.22
C ARG A 290 20.30 13.16 -4.43
N ASP A 291 20.60 14.00 -3.46
CA ASP A 291 21.87 14.72 -3.42
C ASP A 291 23.03 13.73 -3.25
N GLY A 292 24.16 14.03 -3.83
CA GLY A 292 25.40 13.30 -3.57
C GLY A 292 25.73 13.41 -2.07
N PHE A 293 26.18 12.33 -1.47
CA PHE A 293 26.62 12.34 -0.07
C PHE A 293 27.91 11.55 0.07
N ASP A 294 28.74 12.05 0.94
CA ASP A 294 29.98 11.43 1.38
C ASP A 294 29.81 11.09 2.87
N MET A 295 30.04 9.84 3.24
CA MET A 295 29.88 9.40 4.63
C MET A 295 31.15 9.60 5.46
N ASP A 296 32.28 9.70 4.82
CA ASP A 296 33.62 9.71 5.42
C ASP A 296 34.23 11.12 5.42
N GLY A 297 33.77 12.02 4.50
CA GLY A 297 34.23 13.40 4.42
C GLY A 297 35.66 13.58 3.93
N ASP A 298 36.19 12.60 3.18
CA ASP A 298 37.57 12.62 2.64
C ASP A 298 37.70 13.42 1.34
#